data_58a78874937755aab59ec5d3f240225d
#
_entry.id   58a78874937755aab59ec5d3f240225d
#
_cell.length_a   1.000
_cell.length_b   1.000
_cell.length_c   1.000
_cell.angle_alpha   90.00
_cell.angle_beta   90.00
_cell.angle_gamma   90.00
#
_symmetry.space_group_name_H-M   'P 1'
#
loop_
_entity.id
_entity.type
_entity.pdbx_description
1 polymer ?
#
loop_
_entity_poly.entity_id
_entity_poly.type
_entity_poly.pdbx_seq_one_letter_code
_entity_poly.pdbx_strand_id
1 'polypeptide(L)'
;LPEQPKSNLLSNSLNRTQFIQAISFLPLTGLTMKLEGLKKMTDSLESTGKMPVLFLGHGSPMNAIEENEFVQGFRKTAQTFEKPAAVLCISAHWETRGTQVTAMDFPRTIHDFGGFPKELFEVQYPAPGSPDLAHETKNLVQKAEIGLDEKWGLDHGAWSVIRHMYPDADVPVIQMSLDYTKPPVWHYELAKELVKLREKGVLIIGSGNMVHNLRRVAWNKLNAEEFGYDWAIEASAKMKEFILDRNHKPLIDYSSQGKTFQLAIPTPEHYLPLLYSLALSENNEEILLFNDKAVAGSLTMTSVKIG
;
A
#
# COMPACT_ATOMS: atom_id res chain seq x y z
N LEU A 1 -46.93 -30.24 -34.06
CA LEU A 1 -45.61 -30.50 -33.46
C LEU A 1 -45.40 -29.52 -32.32
N PRO A 2 -45.20 -29.96 -31.04
CA PRO A 2 -45.02 -29.08 -29.91
C PRO A 2 -43.55 -28.63 -29.78
N GLU A 3 -43.40 -27.36 -29.43
CA GLU A 3 -42.13 -26.74 -29.14
C GLU A 3 -41.48 -27.29 -27.86
N GLN A 4 -40.17 -27.52 -27.93
CA GLN A 4 -39.38 -27.90 -26.75
C GLN A 4 -38.97 -26.67 -25.93
N PRO A 5 -38.94 -26.72 -24.61
CA PRO A 5 -38.50 -25.62 -23.77
C PRO A 5 -36.97 -25.52 -23.74
N LYS A 6 -36.42 -24.31 -23.96
CA LYS A 6 -35.01 -23.99 -23.78
C LYS A 6 -34.66 -24.07 -22.30
N SER A 7 -33.75 -24.96 -21.95
CA SER A 7 -33.15 -25.03 -20.62
C SER A 7 -32.19 -23.85 -20.39
N ASN A 8 -32.60 -22.88 -19.57
CA ASN A 8 -31.69 -21.88 -18.99
C ASN A 8 -30.87 -22.53 -17.87
N LEU A 9 -29.65 -22.91 -18.17
CA LEU A 9 -28.64 -23.21 -17.16
C LEU A 9 -28.10 -21.89 -16.61
N LEU A 10 -28.69 -21.44 -15.50
CA LEU A 10 -28.12 -20.42 -14.64
C LEU A 10 -26.88 -21.02 -13.96
N SER A 11 -25.68 -20.58 -14.38
CA SER A 11 -24.47 -20.85 -13.66
C SER A 11 -24.45 -19.97 -12.38
N ASN A 12 -24.94 -20.53 -11.27
CA ASN A 12 -24.74 -19.92 -9.95
C ASN A 12 -23.30 -20.15 -9.51
N SER A 13 -22.39 -19.25 -9.85
CA SER A 13 -21.09 -19.15 -9.18
C SER A 13 -21.32 -18.54 -7.80
N LEU A 14 -21.08 -19.32 -6.75
CA LEU A 14 -21.08 -18.82 -5.37
C LEU A 14 -19.91 -17.85 -5.21
N ASN A 15 -20.18 -16.65 -4.70
CA ASN A 15 -19.11 -15.73 -4.33
C ASN A 15 -18.38 -16.19 -3.05
N ARG A 16 -17.19 -15.64 -2.80
CA ARG A 16 -16.29 -16.03 -1.69
C ARG A 16 -16.98 -16.00 -0.32
N THR A 17 -17.85 -15.02 -0.08
CA THR A 17 -18.60 -14.86 1.17
C THR A 17 -19.66 -15.96 1.34
N GLN A 18 -20.37 -16.33 0.27
CA GLN A 18 -21.35 -17.41 0.27
C GLN A 18 -20.69 -18.79 0.48
N PHE A 19 -19.45 -18.96 -0.02
CA PHE A 19 -18.66 -20.16 0.19
C PHE A 19 -18.23 -20.32 1.66
N ILE A 20 -17.73 -19.23 2.29
CA ILE A 20 -17.34 -19.23 3.71
C ILE A 20 -18.57 -19.50 4.60
N GLN A 21 -19.72 -18.91 4.30
CA GLN A 21 -20.96 -19.18 5.03
C GLN A 21 -21.44 -20.63 4.85
N ALA A 22 -21.28 -21.22 3.68
CA ALA A 22 -21.65 -22.61 3.42
C ALA A 22 -20.77 -23.61 4.20
N ILE A 23 -19.48 -23.32 4.39
CA ILE A 23 -18.56 -24.17 5.18
C ILE A 23 -18.89 -24.11 6.67
N SER A 24 -19.35 -22.97 7.20
CA SER A 24 -19.69 -22.78 8.61
C SER A 24 -20.90 -23.61 9.08
N PHE A 25 -21.70 -24.13 8.17
CA PHE A 25 -22.89 -24.92 8.44
C PHE A 25 -22.76 -26.44 8.18
N LEU A 26 -21.55 -26.93 7.85
CA LEU A 26 -21.35 -28.37 7.69
C LEU A 26 -21.16 -29.05 9.05
N PRO A 27 -22.02 -30.03 9.41
CA PRO A 27 -21.84 -30.78 10.66
C PRO A 27 -20.55 -31.61 10.60
N LEU A 28 -19.85 -31.67 11.72
CA LEU A 28 -18.58 -32.39 11.94
C LEU A 28 -18.79 -33.93 11.91
N THR A 29 -19.34 -34.46 10.86
CA THR A 29 -19.47 -35.91 10.68
C THR A 29 -18.77 -36.36 9.41
N GLY A 30 -17.51 -36.76 9.55
CA GLY A 30 -16.98 -37.89 8.79
C GLY A 30 -16.55 -37.66 7.34
N LEU A 31 -16.38 -36.44 6.82
CA LEU A 31 -15.71 -36.23 5.53
C LEU A 31 -14.33 -35.58 5.75
N THR A 32 -13.31 -36.42 5.75
CA THR A 32 -11.93 -35.97 5.48
C THR A 32 -11.86 -35.51 4.03
N MET A 33 -12.25 -34.27 3.76
CA MET A 33 -11.85 -33.60 2.52
C MET A 33 -10.34 -33.53 2.54
N LYS A 34 -9.69 -34.21 1.59
CA LYS A 34 -8.25 -34.12 1.45
C LYS A 34 -7.88 -32.65 1.28
N LEU A 35 -6.86 -32.18 1.98
CA LEU A 35 -6.31 -30.80 1.91
C LEU A 35 -6.13 -30.33 0.45
N GLU A 36 -5.79 -31.27 -0.46
CA GLU A 36 -5.71 -31.04 -1.90
C GLU A 36 -7.04 -30.66 -2.56
N GLY A 37 -8.18 -31.16 -2.06
CA GLY A 37 -9.50 -30.76 -2.57
C GLY A 37 -9.87 -29.34 -2.16
N LEU A 38 -9.54 -28.95 -0.93
CA LEU A 38 -9.72 -27.56 -0.46
C LEU A 38 -8.79 -26.61 -1.24
N LYS A 39 -7.54 -27.00 -1.44
CA LYS A 39 -6.58 -26.22 -2.21
C LYS A 39 -7.03 -26.04 -3.67
N LYS A 40 -7.53 -27.10 -4.28
CA LYS A 40 -8.06 -27.07 -5.66
C LYS A 40 -9.32 -26.20 -5.78
N MET A 41 -10.17 -26.15 -4.74
CA MET A 41 -11.34 -25.27 -4.70
C MET A 41 -10.94 -23.81 -4.43
N THR A 42 -9.92 -23.54 -3.61
CA THR A 42 -9.37 -22.18 -3.45
C THR A 42 -8.62 -21.69 -4.69
N ASP A 43 -7.93 -22.57 -5.39
CA ASP A 43 -7.24 -22.25 -6.66
C ASP A 43 -8.22 -22.04 -7.83
N SER A 44 -9.47 -22.56 -7.73
CA SER A 44 -10.52 -22.37 -8.72
C SER A 44 -11.48 -21.21 -8.44
N LEU A 45 -11.35 -20.54 -7.30
CA LEU A 45 -11.97 -19.23 -7.10
C LEU A 45 -11.27 -18.27 -8.07
N GLU A 46 -12.04 -17.69 -9.00
CA GLU A 46 -11.54 -16.75 -10.00
C GLU A 46 -10.50 -15.84 -9.36
N SER A 47 -9.28 -15.84 -9.91
CA SER A 47 -8.26 -14.93 -9.47
C SER A 47 -8.82 -13.53 -9.65
N THR A 48 -9.03 -12.80 -8.57
CA THR A 48 -9.18 -11.36 -8.68
C THR A 48 -8.02 -10.91 -9.56
N GLY A 49 -8.30 -10.15 -10.63
CA GLY A 49 -7.26 -9.74 -11.58
C GLY A 49 -6.05 -9.20 -10.81
N LYS A 50 -4.87 -9.29 -11.40
CA LYS A 50 -3.62 -8.79 -10.79
C LYS A 50 -3.83 -7.37 -10.26
N MET A 51 -3.60 -7.16 -8.97
CA MET A 51 -3.78 -5.86 -8.33
C MET A 51 -2.73 -4.84 -8.81
N PRO A 52 -3.10 -3.56 -8.96
CA PRO A 52 -2.11 -2.50 -9.16
C PRO A 52 -1.18 -2.39 -7.96
N VAL A 53 -0.12 -1.61 -8.11
CA VAL A 53 0.73 -1.14 -7.00
C VAL A 53 0.55 0.35 -6.84
N LEU A 54 0.49 0.82 -5.62
CA LEU A 54 0.39 2.24 -5.32
C LEU A 54 1.61 2.72 -4.54
N PHE A 55 2.06 3.92 -4.87
CA PHE A 55 2.80 4.77 -3.95
C PHE A 55 1.93 5.96 -3.63
N LEU A 56 1.71 6.23 -2.35
CA LEU A 56 0.86 7.31 -1.87
C LEU A 56 1.68 8.35 -1.11
N GLY A 57 1.68 9.58 -1.61
CA GLY A 57 2.16 10.73 -0.87
C GLY A 57 1.20 11.02 0.29
N HIS A 58 1.46 10.48 1.49
CA HIS A 58 0.50 10.57 2.59
C HIS A 58 0.41 11.98 3.20
N GLY A 59 1.52 12.75 3.17
CA GLY A 59 1.56 14.12 3.65
C GLY A 59 1.29 14.26 5.15
N SER A 60 0.44 15.23 5.51
CA SER A 60 0.09 15.47 6.91
C SER A 60 -0.89 14.42 7.44
N PRO A 61 -0.78 13.98 8.73
CA PRO A 61 -1.81 13.17 9.38
C PRO A 61 -3.21 13.82 9.35
N MET A 62 -3.30 15.14 9.20
CA MET A 62 -4.56 15.88 9.06
C MET A 62 -5.40 15.44 7.85
N ASN A 63 -4.75 14.91 6.80
CA ASN A 63 -5.46 14.30 5.67
C ASN A 63 -6.46 13.21 6.11
N ALA A 64 -6.26 12.62 7.28
CA ALA A 64 -7.21 11.64 7.80
C ALA A 64 -8.59 12.22 8.12
N ILE A 65 -8.70 13.51 8.49
CA ILE A 65 -9.94 14.16 8.93
C ILE A 65 -10.34 15.37 8.09
N GLU A 66 -9.45 15.84 7.23
CA GLU A 66 -9.72 16.97 6.33
C GLU A 66 -10.25 16.46 4.98
N GLU A 67 -11.17 17.23 4.40
CA GLU A 67 -11.62 17.03 3.03
C GLU A 67 -10.83 17.96 2.11
N ASN A 68 -10.00 17.39 1.25
CA ASN A 68 -9.17 18.11 0.31
C ASN A 68 -8.95 17.32 -0.99
N GLU A 69 -8.28 17.92 -1.95
CA GLU A 69 -8.02 17.30 -3.25
C GLU A 69 -7.21 16.01 -3.17
N PHE A 70 -6.28 15.89 -2.23
CA PHE A 70 -5.45 14.70 -2.06
C PHE A 70 -6.27 13.51 -1.58
N VAL A 71 -7.14 13.73 -0.61
CA VAL A 71 -8.09 12.74 -0.11
C VAL A 71 -9.04 12.29 -1.21
N GLN A 72 -9.54 13.22 -2.03
CA GLN A 72 -10.35 12.90 -3.20
C GLN A 72 -9.57 12.06 -4.22
N GLY A 73 -8.28 12.36 -4.40
CA GLY A 73 -7.38 11.57 -5.25
C GLY A 73 -7.25 10.12 -4.76
N PHE A 74 -7.08 9.89 -3.46
CA PHE A 74 -7.04 8.53 -2.88
C PHE A 74 -8.34 7.77 -3.14
N ARG A 75 -9.50 8.40 -2.89
CA ARG A 75 -10.82 7.78 -3.15
C ARG A 75 -11.03 7.45 -4.62
N LYS A 76 -10.72 8.39 -5.52
CA LYS A 76 -10.84 8.18 -6.97
C LYS A 76 -9.96 7.02 -7.44
N THR A 77 -8.72 6.97 -6.96
CA THR A 77 -7.79 5.89 -7.33
C THR A 77 -8.31 4.53 -6.89
N ALA A 78 -8.85 4.41 -5.67
CA ALA A 78 -9.44 3.16 -5.19
C ALA A 78 -10.65 2.67 -6.03
N GLN A 79 -11.33 3.56 -6.74
CA GLN A 79 -12.46 3.23 -7.61
C GLN A 79 -12.05 2.77 -9.03
N THR A 80 -10.74 2.84 -9.37
CA THR A 80 -10.24 2.46 -10.71
C THR A 80 -9.88 0.98 -10.85
N PHE A 81 -10.00 0.21 -9.79
CA PHE A 81 -9.72 -1.23 -9.75
C PHE A 81 -10.64 -1.93 -8.75
N GLU A 82 -10.69 -3.25 -8.83
CA GLU A 82 -11.53 -4.04 -7.93
C GLU A 82 -11.07 -3.94 -6.48
N LYS A 83 -12.00 -4.14 -5.53
CA LYS A 83 -11.69 -4.17 -4.11
C LYS A 83 -10.71 -5.31 -3.81
N PRO A 84 -9.55 -5.03 -3.19
CA PRO A 84 -8.55 -6.04 -2.93
C PRO A 84 -9.01 -7.05 -1.87
N ALA A 85 -8.42 -8.23 -1.93
CA ALA A 85 -8.59 -9.25 -0.90
C ALA A 85 -7.91 -8.85 0.43
N ALA A 86 -6.81 -8.10 0.35
CA ALA A 86 -6.09 -7.52 1.48
C ALA A 86 -5.15 -6.40 1.00
N VAL A 87 -4.63 -5.62 1.93
CA VAL A 87 -3.60 -4.60 1.70
C VAL A 87 -2.33 -4.99 2.43
N LEU A 88 -1.19 -4.91 1.74
CA LEU A 88 0.15 -4.88 2.34
C LEU A 88 0.68 -3.45 2.22
N CYS A 89 0.85 -2.76 3.35
CA CYS A 89 1.34 -1.39 3.39
C CYS A 89 2.79 -1.34 3.88
N ILE A 90 3.67 -0.70 3.12
CA ILE A 90 5.03 -0.35 3.52
C ILE A 90 5.00 1.13 3.89
N SER A 91 5.00 1.43 5.20
CA SER A 91 4.91 2.80 5.71
C SER A 91 6.28 3.34 6.09
N ALA A 92 6.49 4.63 5.80
CA ALA A 92 7.67 5.39 6.22
C ALA A 92 7.84 5.45 7.75
N HIS A 93 6.77 5.18 8.50
CA HIS A 93 6.73 5.37 9.96
C HIS A 93 7.10 4.13 10.77
N TRP A 94 7.29 2.99 10.11
CA TRP A 94 7.71 1.76 10.79
C TRP A 94 9.09 1.31 10.36
N GLU A 95 10.08 1.75 11.11
CA GLU A 95 11.48 1.36 10.92
C GLU A 95 11.93 0.38 12.02
N THR A 96 12.59 -0.70 11.62
CA THR A 96 13.08 -1.75 12.53
C THR A 96 14.51 -2.17 12.17
N ARG A 97 15.16 -2.88 13.09
CA ARG A 97 16.37 -3.63 12.76
C ARG A 97 15.95 -5.01 12.25
N GLY A 98 16.23 -5.31 11.00
CA GLY A 98 15.60 -6.41 10.27
C GLY A 98 14.21 -6.01 9.77
N THR A 99 13.58 -6.84 8.94
CA THR A 99 12.25 -6.57 8.41
C THR A 99 11.20 -7.37 9.18
N GLN A 100 10.12 -6.70 9.56
CA GLN A 100 8.99 -7.27 10.29
C GLN A 100 7.71 -7.13 9.44
N VAL A 101 6.74 -8.02 9.69
CA VAL A 101 5.37 -7.91 9.16
C VAL A 101 4.38 -8.06 10.31
N THR A 102 3.38 -7.19 10.37
CA THR A 102 2.31 -7.30 11.39
C THR A 102 1.50 -8.57 11.17
N ALA A 103 1.31 -9.37 12.24
CA ALA A 103 0.70 -10.70 12.17
C ALA A 103 -0.46 -10.91 13.15
N MET A 104 -1.06 -9.83 13.67
CA MET A 104 -2.22 -9.90 14.54
C MET A 104 -3.54 -9.88 13.74
N ASP A 105 -4.62 -10.46 14.31
CA ASP A 105 -5.97 -10.44 13.73
C ASP A 105 -6.60 -9.04 13.76
N PHE A 106 -6.27 -8.23 14.77
CA PHE A 106 -6.86 -6.91 15.00
C PHE A 106 -5.76 -5.89 15.32
N PRO A 107 -5.10 -5.33 14.29
CA PRO A 107 -4.08 -4.31 14.49
C PRO A 107 -4.71 -3.03 15.05
N ARG A 108 -4.08 -2.49 16.10
CA ARG A 108 -4.52 -1.21 16.70
C ARG A 108 -4.19 -0.05 15.77
N THR A 109 -5.00 1.02 15.83
CA THR A 109 -4.66 2.31 15.22
C THR A 109 -3.59 3.00 16.05
N ILE A 110 -2.45 3.35 15.44
CA ILE A 110 -1.33 4.02 16.09
C ILE A 110 -1.34 5.51 15.75
N HIS A 111 -1.26 6.36 16.78
CA HIS A 111 -1.13 7.81 16.64
C HIS A 111 0.32 8.21 16.92
N ASP A 112 1.18 7.96 15.95
CA ASP A 112 2.64 8.17 16.00
C ASP A 112 3.05 9.61 15.65
N PHE A 113 2.22 10.56 16.02
CA PHE A 113 2.41 12.01 15.81
C PHE A 113 2.08 12.80 17.08
N GLY A 114 2.44 14.08 17.10
CA GLY A 114 2.14 14.99 18.20
C GLY A 114 1.85 16.41 17.71
N GLY A 115 1.20 17.23 18.57
CA GLY A 115 0.93 18.63 18.26
C GLY A 115 -0.25 18.90 17.33
N PHE A 116 -1.11 17.91 17.11
CA PHE A 116 -2.32 18.00 16.26
C PHE A 116 -3.58 18.18 17.11
N PRO A 117 -4.73 18.56 16.50
CA PRO A 117 -6.03 18.66 17.17
C PRO A 117 -6.46 17.32 17.80
N LYS A 118 -7.25 17.41 18.88
CA LYS A 118 -7.71 16.25 19.63
C LYS A 118 -8.51 15.26 18.77
N GLU A 119 -9.31 15.79 17.85
CA GLU A 119 -10.16 15.04 16.94
C GLU A 119 -9.36 14.02 16.10
N LEU A 120 -8.11 14.33 15.77
CA LEU A 120 -7.23 13.42 15.04
C LEU A 120 -6.79 12.23 15.91
N PHE A 121 -6.57 12.43 17.22
CA PHE A 121 -6.23 11.35 18.15
C PHE A 121 -7.42 10.45 18.49
N GLU A 122 -8.66 10.89 18.22
CA GLU A 122 -9.88 10.11 18.42
C GLU A 122 -10.20 9.20 17.22
N VAL A 123 -9.51 9.38 16.10
CA VAL A 123 -9.71 8.55 14.91
C VAL A 123 -9.32 7.10 15.20
N GLN A 124 -10.22 6.19 14.86
CA GLN A 124 -9.94 4.75 14.84
C GLN A 124 -10.17 4.21 13.43
N TYR A 125 -9.31 3.30 13.00
CA TYR A 125 -9.48 2.56 11.76
C TYR A 125 -9.35 1.06 12.06
N PRO A 126 -10.44 0.40 12.45
CA PRO A 126 -10.45 -0.97 12.97
C PRO A 126 -10.45 -2.02 11.83
N ALA A 127 -9.62 -1.83 10.81
CA ALA A 127 -9.45 -2.84 9.78
C ALA A 127 -8.89 -4.13 10.39
N PRO A 128 -9.38 -5.32 9.97
CA PRO A 128 -8.80 -6.58 10.39
C PRO A 128 -7.36 -6.69 9.88
N GLY A 129 -6.54 -7.46 10.58
CA GLY A 129 -5.26 -7.94 10.07
C GLY A 129 -5.42 -9.22 9.27
N SER A 130 -4.30 -9.84 8.91
CA SER A 130 -4.27 -11.14 8.24
C SER A 130 -3.01 -11.91 8.60
N PRO A 131 -3.02 -12.72 9.68
CA PRO A 131 -1.89 -13.58 10.02
C PRO A 131 -1.47 -14.51 8.88
N ASP A 132 -2.44 -15.04 8.12
CA ASP A 132 -2.15 -15.91 6.98
C ASP A 132 -1.36 -15.18 5.90
N LEU A 133 -1.73 -13.95 5.55
CA LEU A 133 -0.98 -13.12 4.60
C LEU A 133 0.40 -12.74 5.15
N ALA A 134 0.52 -12.50 6.45
CA ALA A 134 1.81 -12.24 7.08
C ALA A 134 2.75 -13.44 6.98
N HIS A 135 2.25 -14.65 7.25
CA HIS A 135 3.00 -15.90 7.05
C HIS A 135 3.36 -16.13 5.58
N GLU A 136 2.44 -15.88 4.67
CA GLU A 136 2.70 -15.98 3.23
C GLU A 136 3.78 -15.00 2.79
N THR A 137 3.69 -13.74 3.22
CA THR A 137 4.69 -12.70 2.94
C THR A 137 6.06 -13.12 3.44
N LYS A 138 6.15 -13.64 4.68
CA LYS A 138 7.38 -14.19 5.25
C LYS A 138 7.96 -15.32 4.39
N ASN A 139 7.13 -16.23 3.91
CA ASN A 139 7.57 -17.38 3.13
C ASN A 139 8.00 -17.04 1.69
N LEU A 140 7.47 -15.96 1.13
CA LEU A 140 7.83 -15.48 -0.20
C LEU A 140 9.20 -14.82 -0.23
N VAL A 141 9.55 -14.08 0.83
CA VAL A 141 10.81 -13.33 0.87
C VAL A 141 11.96 -14.24 1.24
N GLN A 142 12.92 -14.36 0.32
CA GLN A 142 14.15 -15.16 0.49
C GLN A 142 15.36 -14.29 0.84
N LYS A 143 15.32 -13.02 0.47
CA LYS A 143 16.40 -12.05 0.67
C LYS A 143 16.69 -11.72 2.14
N ALA A 144 15.68 -11.89 2.99
CA ALA A 144 15.77 -11.61 4.41
C ALA A 144 14.91 -12.57 5.22
N GLU A 145 15.30 -12.81 6.46
CA GLU A 145 14.39 -13.40 7.44
C GLU A 145 13.37 -12.36 7.87
N ILE A 146 12.10 -12.61 7.55
CA ILE A 146 10.99 -11.73 7.95
C ILE A 146 10.50 -12.16 9.32
N GLY A 147 10.53 -11.22 10.27
CA GLY A 147 9.91 -11.40 11.59
C GLY A 147 8.40 -11.18 11.53
N LEU A 148 7.67 -11.88 12.38
CA LEU A 148 6.24 -11.65 12.58
C LEU A 148 6.07 -10.79 13.84
N ASP A 149 5.42 -9.64 13.70
CA ASP A 149 5.19 -8.70 14.79
C ASP A 149 3.71 -8.70 15.20
N GLU A 150 3.45 -8.88 16.49
CA GLU A 150 2.11 -8.87 17.08
C GLU A 150 1.86 -7.62 17.96
N LYS A 151 2.72 -6.60 17.87
CA LYS A 151 2.72 -5.46 18.79
C LYS A 151 2.49 -4.12 18.10
N TRP A 152 2.99 -3.93 16.89
CA TRP A 152 2.91 -2.66 16.18
C TRP A 152 1.44 -2.26 15.97
N GLY A 153 0.88 -2.47 14.87
CA GLY A 153 -0.47 -2.08 14.46
C GLY A 153 -0.46 -1.36 13.11
N LEU A 154 -1.36 -0.39 12.93
CA LEU A 154 -1.40 0.48 11.76
C LEU A 154 -0.98 1.89 12.18
N ASP A 155 0.15 2.39 11.68
CA ASP A 155 0.62 3.77 11.89
C ASP A 155 -0.13 4.76 10.98
N HIS A 156 0.06 6.08 11.22
CA HIS A 156 -0.68 7.07 10.47
C HIS A 156 -0.33 7.10 8.97
N GLY A 157 0.87 6.73 8.58
CA GLY A 157 1.20 6.60 7.16
C GLY A 157 0.36 5.54 6.46
N ALA A 158 -0.08 4.50 7.18
CA ALA A 158 -0.98 3.49 6.66
C ALA A 158 -2.46 3.89 6.82
N TRP A 159 -2.96 4.05 8.07
CA TRP A 159 -4.38 4.20 8.27
C TRP A 159 -4.96 5.53 7.75
N SER A 160 -4.19 6.63 7.74
CA SER A 160 -4.71 7.92 7.28
C SER A 160 -5.08 7.92 5.80
N VAL A 161 -4.38 7.14 4.97
CA VAL A 161 -4.67 7.02 3.53
C VAL A 161 -5.64 5.88 3.21
N ILE A 162 -5.45 4.70 3.85
CA ILE A 162 -6.26 3.51 3.56
C ILE A 162 -7.72 3.72 3.97
N ARG A 163 -8.00 4.44 5.07
CA ARG A 163 -9.37 4.74 5.49
C ARG A 163 -10.19 5.53 4.46
N HIS A 164 -9.54 6.31 3.59
CA HIS A 164 -10.22 7.02 2.51
C HIS A 164 -10.50 6.13 1.31
N MET A 165 -9.68 5.13 1.09
CA MET A 165 -9.85 4.14 0.04
C MET A 165 -10.91 3.10 0.42
N TYR A 166 -10.92 2.68 1.69
CA TYR A 166 -11.79 1.63 2.24
C TYR A 166 -12.39 2.07 3.57
N PRO A 167 -13.37 3.00 3.55
CA PRO A 167 -13.90 3.63 4.77
C PRO A 167 -14.65 2.65 5.70
N ASP A 168 -15.15 1.54 5.17
CA ASP A 168 -15.86 0.52 5.96
C ASP A 168 -14.91 -0.35 6.81
N ALA A 169 -13.59 -0.16 6.67
CA ALA A 169 -12.55 -0.91 7.38
C ALA A 169 -12.70 -2.45 7.29
N ASP A 170 -13.21 -2.94 6.17
CA ASP A 170 -13.54 -4.36 5.94
C ASP A 170 -12.51 -5.08 5.04
N VAL A 171 -11.48 -4.37 4.59
CA VAL A 171 -10.33 -4.94 3.87
C VAL A 171 -9.23 -5.22 4.90
N PRO A 172 -8.72 -6.46 4.99
CA PRO A 172 -7.60 -6.78 5.86
C PRO A 172 -6.35 -5.98 5.51
N VAL A 173 -5.65 -5.46 6.53
CA VAL A 173 -4.43 -4.67 6.36
C VAL A 173 -3.31 -5.26 7.20
N ILE A 174 -2.17 -5.52 6.56
CA ILE A 174 -0.91 -5.79 7.23
C ILE A 174 0.11 -4.73 6.85
N GLN A 175 1.08 -4.48 7.71
CA GLN A 175 2.21 -3.59 7.43
C GLN A 175 3.53 -4.36 7.37
N MET A 176 4.45 -3.89 6.52
CA MET A 176 5.84 -4.34 6.50
C MET A 176 6.74 -3.17 6.87
N SER A 177 7.68 -3.43 7.78
CA SER A 177 8.63 -2.42 8.24
C SER A 177 9.79 -2.21 7.25
N LEU A 178 10.41 -1.05 7.35
CA LEU A 178 11.67 -0.72 6.70
C LEU A 178 12.85 -1.15 7.61
N ASP A 179 13.82 -1.88 7.07
CA ASP A 179 15.06 -2.17 7.79
C ASP A 179 16.02 -0.97 7.68
N TYR A 180 16.07 -0.11 8.70
CA TYR A 180 16.90 1.10 8.69
C TYR A 180 18.41 0.83 8.61
N THR A 181 18.83 -0.45 8.69
CA THR A 181 20.25 -0.84 8.55
C THR A 181 20.66 -1.11 7.11
N LYS A 182 19.72 -1.10 6.17
CA LYS A 182 19.93 -1.52 4.78
C LYS A 182 19.93 -0.34 3.80
N PRO A 183 20.73 -0.43 2.73
CA PRO A 183 20.74 0.60 1.69
C PRO A 183 19.51 0.51 0.77
N PRO A 184 19.17 1.60 0.03
CA PRO A 184 18.01 1.65 -0.85
C PRO A 184 17.92 0.49 -1.86
N VAL A 185 19.03 0.09 -2.45
CA VAL A 185 19.08 -1.04 -3.40
C VAL A 185 18.60 -2.35 -2.76
N TRP A 186 18.87 -2.56 -1.49
CA TRP A 186 18.44 -3.76 -0.78
C TRP A 186 16.91 -3.82 -0.65
N HIS A 187 16.27 -2.69 -0.32
CA HIS A 187 14.81 -2.56 -0.25
C HIS A 187 14.16 -2.80 -1.61
N TYR A 188 14.72 -2.22 -2.66
CA TYR A 188 14.25 -2.41 -4.03
C TYR A 188 14.30 -3.90 -4.44
N GLU A 189 15.41 -4.60 -4.15
CA GLU A 189 15.56 -6.02 -4.48
C GLU A 189 14.66 -6.93 -3.62
N LEU A 190 14.44 -6.59 -2.34
CA LEU A 190 13.49 -7.33 -1.48
C LEU A 190 12.06 -7.21 -2.03
N ALA A 191 11.66 -6.01 -2.42
CA ALA A 191 10.31 -5.75 -2.90
C ALA A 191 9.93 -6.59 -4.12
N LYS A 192 10.88 -6.91 -5.01
CA LYS A 192 10.63 -7.78 -6.19
C LYS A 192 10.05 -9.14 -5.83
N GLU A 193 10.41 -9.66 -4.65
CA GLU A 193 9.94 -10.96 -4.20
C GLU A 193 8.46 -10.95 -3.80
N LEU A 194 7.87 -9.75 -3.57
CA LEU A 194 6.46 -9.59 -3.21
C LEU A 194 5.51 -9.60 -4.42
N VAL A 195 6.02 -9.62 -5.66
CA VAL A 195 5.20 -9.46 -6.88
C VAL A 195 4.05 -10.46 -6.97
N LYS A 196 4.24 -11.69 -6.50
CA LYS A 196 3.23 -12.75 -6.52
C LYS A 196 2.00 -12.45 -5.65
N LEU A 197 2.13 -11.57 -4.65
CA LEU A 197 0.99 -11.16 -3.83
C LEU A 197 -0.05 -10.38 -4.64
N ARG A 198 0.40 -9.63 -5.65
CA ARG A 198 -0.49 -8.88 -6.56
C ARG A 198 -1.45 -9.81 -7.31
N GLU A 199 -0.96 -10.99 -7.75
CA GLU A 199 -1.75 -12.02 -8.46
C GLU A 199 -2.78 -12.69 -7.54
N LYS A 200 -2.62 -12.55 -6.23
CA LYS A 200 -3.53 -13.08 -5.20
C LYS A 200 -4.54 -12.05 -4.68
N GLY A 201 -4.69 -10.94 -5.40
CA GLY A 201 -5.60 -9.88 -5.01
C GLY A 201 -5.12 -9.00 -3.87
N VAL A 202 -3.81 -9.02 -3.53
CA VAL A 202 -3.24 -8.15 -2.51
C VAL A 202 -2.80 -6.83 -3.14
N LEU A 203 -3.39 -5.73 -2.67
CA LEU A 203 -2.96 -4.39 -3.01
C LEU A 203 -1.71 -4.02 -2.22
N ILE A 204 -0.61 -3.75 -2.91
CA ILE A 204 0.64 -3.30 -2.26
C ILE A 204 0.70 -1.78 -2.31
N ILE A 205 0.85 -1.15 -1.15
CA ILE A 205 0.91 0.30 -0.99
C ILE A 205 2.25 0.67 -0.35
N GLY A 206 3.05 1.47 -1.04
CA GLY A 206 4.11 2.24 -0.42
C GLY A 206 3.56 3.58 0.06
N SER A 207 3.67 3.88 1.34
CA SER A 207 3.19 5.14 1.92
C SER A 207 4.35 5.97 2.44
N GLY A 208 4.55 7.14 1.82
CA GLY A 208 5.67 8.05 2.10
C GLY A 208 5.52 9.36 1.35
N ASN A 209 6.63 10.02 1.02
CA ASN A 209 6.66 11.21 0.18
C ASN A 209 7.96 11.23 -0.64
N MET A 210 7.88 11.56 -1.92
CA MET A 210 9.07 11.64 -2.80
C MET A 210 10.00 12.77 -2.38
N VAL A 211 9.44 13.90 -2.01
CA VAL A 211 10.16 15.03 -1.42
C VAL A 211 9.63 15.22 0.00
N HIS A 212 10.51 15.12 0.99
CA HIS A 212 10.13 15.22 2.41
C HIS A 212 11.24 15.85 3.25
N ASN A 213 11.21 17.18 3.40
CA ASN A 213 12.17 17.90 4.24
C ASN A 213 11.47 18.79 5.26
N LEU A 214 11.12 18.21 6.41
CA LEU A 214 10.43 18.94 7.50
C LEU A 214 11.25 20.11 8.07
N ARG A 215 12.58 20.11 7.92
CA ARG A 215 13.43 21.21 8.37
C ARG A 215 13.31 22.48 7.51
N ARG A 216 12.68 22.34 6.33
CA ARG A 216 12.53 23.40 5.33
C ARG A 216 11.07 23.76 5.06
N VAL A 217 10.12 23.23 5.83
CA VAL A 217 8.70 23.51 5.65
C VAL A 217 8.39 24.99 5.88
N ALA A 218 7.72 25.60 4.91
CA ALA A 218 7.15 26.93 5.03
C ALA A 218 5.81 26.85 5.79
N TRP A 219 5.86 26.78 7.10
CA TRP A 219 4.70 26.56 7.98
C TRP A 219 3.57 27.56 7.78
N ASN A 220 3.90 28.80 7.37
CA ASN A 220 2.91 29.84 7.04
C ASN A 220 2.22 29.62 5.69
N LYS A 221 2.59 28.57 4.93
CA LYS A 221 2.04 28.23 3.62
C LYS A 221 1.45 26.81 3.56
N LEU A 222 1.19 26.19 4.71
CA LEU A 222 0.58 24.85 4.76
C LEU A 222 -0.77 24.79 4.05
N ASN A 223 -1.58 25.83 4.18
CA ASN A 223 -2.92 25.94 3.60
C ASN A 223 -2.95 26.85 2.35
N ALA A 224 -1.77 27.17 1.80
CA ALA A 224 -1.70 27.94 0.57
C ALA A 224 -1.97 27.03 -0.63
N GLU A 225 -2.31 27.65 -1.78
CA GLU A 225 -2.23 26.99 -3.07
C GLU A 225 -0.84 26.38 -3.26
N GLU A 226 -0.66 25.50 -4.24
CA GLU A 226 0.57 24.80 -4.54
C GLU A 226 1.82 25.71 -4.39
N PHE A 227 2.73 25.29 -3.51
CA PHE A 227 3.98 25.99 -3.26
C PHE A 227 5.12 25.01 -3.05
N GLY A 228 6.14 25.08 -3.91
CA GLY A 228 7.40 24.34 -3.81
C GLY A 228 8.60 25.29 -3.95
N TYR A 229 9.67 25.04 -3.18
CA TYR A 229 10.96 25.67 -3.45
C TYR A 229 11.54 25.13 -4.76
N ASP A 230 12.34 25.93 -5.47
CA ASP A 230 12.93 25.54 -6.77
C ASP A 230 13.62 24.18 -6.73
N TRP A 231 14.39 23.91 -5.69
CA TRP A 231 15.07 22.61 -5.53
C TRP A 231 14.10 21.44 -5.32
N ALA A 232 12.96 21.67 -4.67
CA ALA A 232 11.94 20.63 -4.43
C ALA A 232 11.20 20.32 -5.72
N ILE A 233 10.85 21.35 -6.48
CA ILE A 233 10.22 21.23 -7.81
C ILE A 233 11.18 20.53 -8.77
N GLU A 234 12.47 20.91 -8.80
CA GLU A 234 13.48 20.28 -9.67
C GLU A 234 13.66 18.81 -9.32
N ALA A 235 13.83 18.47 -8.04
CA ALA A 235 13.98 17.09 -7.61
C ALA A 235 12.74 16.26 -7.96
N SER A 236 11.55 16.77 -7.67
CA SER A 236 10.27 16.10 -8.00
C SER A 236 10.13 15.88 -9.51
N ALA A 237 10.44 16.87 -10.32
CA ALA A 237 10.37 16.76 -11.79
C ALA A 237 11.30 15.65 -12.32
N LYS A 238 12.55 15.61 -11.85
CA LYS A 238 13.51 14.56 -12.24
C LYS A 238 13.08 13.16 -11.76
N MET A 239 12.54 13.04 -10.53
CA MET A 239 12.02 11.78 -10.02
C MET A 239 10.88 11.28 -10.90
N LYS A 240 9.95 12.16 -11.26
CA LYS A 240 8.82 11.82 -12.15
C LYS A 240 9.28 11.38 -13.53
N GLU A 241 10.26 12.06 -14.13
CA GLU A 241 10.89 11.66 -15.38
C GLU A 241 11.44 10.24 -15.28
N PHE A 242 12.26 9.95 -14.27
CA PHE A 242 12.82 8.60 -14.07
C PHE A 242 11.76 7.53 -13.82
N ILE A 243 10.67 7.87 -13.12
CA ILE A 243 9.54 6.95 -12.89
C ILE A 243 8.84 6.62 -14.22
N LEU A 244 8.49 7.63 -15.00
CA LEU A 244 7.77 7.47 -16.26
C LEU A 244 8.62 6.74 -17.32
N ASP A 245 9.92 7.02 -17.35
CA ASP A 245 10.89 6.35 -18.23
C ASP A 245 11.29 4.94 -17.73
N ARG A 246 10.77 4.49 -16.57
CA ARG A 246 11.15 3.23 -15.91
C ARG A 246 12.65 3.12 -15.65
N ASN A 247 13.33 4.23 -15.53
CA ASN A 247 14.74 4.30 -15.19
C ASN A 247 14.93 4.36 -13.68
N HIS A 248 14.81 3.23 -13.01
CA HIS A 248 14.83 3.17 -11.55
C HIS A 248 16.22 3.33 -10.95
N LYS A 249 17.29 3.15 -11.73
CA LYS A 249 18.67 3.21 -11.20
C LYS A 249 19.01 4.56 -10.54
N PRO A 250 18.73 5.75 -11.13
CA PRO A 250 18.96 7.03 -10.45
C PRO A 250 18.11 7.21 -9.19
N LEU A 251 16.90 6.60 -9.15
CA LEU A 251 16.02 6.64 -7.98
C LEU A 251 16.58 5.80 -6.83
N ILE A 252 17.15 4.63 -7.12
CA ILE A 252 17.84 3.78 -6.14
C ILE A 252 19.11 4.48 -5.64
N ASP A 253 19.87 5.09 -6.55
CA ASP A 253 21.09 5.84 -6.27
C ASP A 253 20.82 7.32 -6.01
N TYR A 254 19.71 7.67 -5.35
CA TYR A 254 19.26 9.05 -5.17
C TYR A 254 20.32 9.95 -4.53
N SER A 255 21.14 9.45 -3.65
CA SER A 255 22.18 10.22 -2.96
C SER A 255 23.27 10.75 -3.91
N SER A 256 23.46 10.11 -5.06
CA SER A 256 24.41 10.54 -6.12
C SER A 256 23.82 11.54 -7.11
N GLN A 257 22.50 11.83 -7.05
CA GLN A 257 21.82 12.71 -8.00
C GLN A 257 22.02 14.20 -7.74
N GLY A 258 22.90 14.56 -6.82
CA GLY A 258 23.26 15.94 -6.54
C GLY A 258 22.46 16.59 -5.42
N LYS A 259 22.66 17.92 -5.26
CA LYS A 259 22.19 18.66 -4.09
C LYS A 259 20.68 18.75 -3.96
N THR A 260 19.95 18.81 -5.05
CA THR A 260 18.48 18.88 -5.05
C THR A 260 17.87 17.62 -4.47
N PHE A 261 18.38 16.45 -4.84
CA PHE A 261 17.95 15.16 -4.26
C PHE A 261 18.33 15.03 -2.79
N GLN A 262 19.53 15.48 -2.39
CA GLN A 262 19.95 15.47 -0.99
C GLN A 262 19.08 16.40 -0.11
N LEU A 263 18.58 17.50 -0.67
CA LEU A 263 17.63 18.38 0.01
C LEU A 263 16.22 17.76 0.05
N ALA A 264 15.82 17.09 -1.02
CA ALA A 264 14.50 16.44 -1.13
C ALA A 264 14.38 15.23 -0.19
N ILE A 265 15.48 14.48 0.00
CA ILE A 265 15.54 13.24 0.76
C ILE A 265 16.65 13.37 1.82
N PRO A 266 16.44 14.17 2.88
CA PRO A 266 17.43 14.33 3.94
C PRO A 266 17.64 13.05 4.76
N THR A 267 16.60 12.22 4.83
CA THR A 267 16.56 10.89 5.45
C THR A 267 15.71 9.99 4.57
N PRO A 268 16.00 8.67 4.48
CA PRO A 268 15.42 7.81 3.44
C PRO A 268 14.02 7.27 3.73
N GLU A 269 13.56 7.29 4.98
CA GLU A 269 12.36 6.56 5.42
C GLU A 269 11.10 6.92 4.62
N HIS A 270 10.86 8.20 4.32
CA HIS A 270 9.70 8.63 3.52
C HIS A 270 9.84 8.34 2.03
N TYR A 271 11.07 8.15 1.57
CA TYR A 271 11.37 7.85 0.17
C TYR A 271 11.38 6.34 -0.15
N LEU A 272 11.86 5.51 0.78
CA LEU A 272 12.00 4.07 0.56
C LEU A 272 10.71 3.36 0.11
N PRO A 273 9.51 3.70 0.62
CA PRO A 273 8.26 3.07 0.14
C PRO A 273 8.01 3.23 -1.37
N LEU A 274 8.50 4.32 -1.99
CA LEU A 274 8.46 4.48 -3.44
C LEU A 274 9.25 3.38 -4.14
N LEU A 275 10.43 3.03 -3.64
CA LEU A 275 11.27 1.99 -4.23
C LEU A 275 10.62 0.61 -4.18
N TYR A 276 9.83 0.32 -3.13
CA TYR A 276 9.01 -0.90 -3.07
C TYR A 276 7.98 -0.91 -4.20
N SER A 277 7.26 0.19 -4.38
CA SER A 277 6.23 0.28 -5.43
C SER A 277 6.83 0.15 -6.82
N LEU A 278 7.95 0.81 -7.08
CA LEU A 278 8.63 0.76 -8.39
C LEU A 278 9.22 -0.60 -8.71
N ALA A 279 9.74 -1.32 -7.69
CA ALA A 279 10.32 -2.66 -7.87
C ALA A 279 9.28 -3.70 -8.31
N LEU A 280 8.01 -3.45 -8.05
CA LEU A 280 6.88 -4.32 -8.37
C LEU A 280 6.27 -4.02 -9.75
N SER A 281 6.78 -2.99 -10.46
CA SER A 281 6.30 -2.62 -11.79
C SER A 281 6.74 -3.64 -12.86
N GLU A 282 5.85 -3.92 -13.81
CA GLU A 282 6.15 -4.67 -15.02
C GLU A 282 6.17 -3.76 -16.26
N ASN A 283 6.90 -4.14 -17.30
CA ASN A 283 7.15 -3.29 -18.45
C ASN A 283 5.89 -2.90 -19.25
N ASN A 284 4.85 -3.72 -19.18
CA ASN A 284 3.57 -3.54 -19.91
C ASN A 284 2.50 -2.82 -19.09
N GLU A 285 2.78 -2.47 -17.85
CA GLU A 285 1.81 -1.80 -16.96
C GLU A 285 1.81 -0.28 -17.20
N GLU A 286 0.66 0.35 -17.11
CA GLU A 286 0.56 1.81 -17.17
C GLU A 286 1.09 2.42 -15.86
N ILE A 287 1.75 3.58 -15.96
CA ILE A 287 2.16 4.39 -14.81
C ILE A 287 1.37 5.70 -14.84
N LEU A 288 0.58 5.93 -13.80
CA LEU A 288 -0.19 7.15 -13.62
C LEU A 288 0.30 7.92 -12.41
N LEU A 289 0.52 9.22 -12.59
CA LEU A 289 0.81 10.15 -11.50
C LEU A 289 -0.48 10.86 -11.11
N PHE A 290 -0.73 11.01 -9.81
CA PHE A 290 -1.87 11.75 -9.28
C PHE A 290 -1.50 12.45 -7.97
N ASN A 291 -2.33 13.35 -7.48
CA ASN A 291 -2.01 14.21 -6.34
C ASN A 291 -0.68 14.96 -6.52
N ASP A 292 -0.31 15.24 -7.78
CA ASP A 292 1.03 15.73 -8.15
C ASP A 292 1.19 17.22 -7.84
N LYS A 293 1.35 17.55 -6.55
CA LYS A 293 1.55 18.92 -6.08
C LYS A 293 2.64 19.03 -5.04
N ALA A 294 3.32 20.16 -5.05
CA ALA A 294 4.23 20.59 -4.00
C ALA A 294 3.45 21.30 -2.88
N VAL A 295 3.76 21.00 -1.64
CA VAL A 295 3.10 21.54 -0.44
C VAL A 295 4.14 22.17 0.48
N ALA A 296 3.82 23.36 0.99
CA ALA A 296 4.60 24.05 2.01
C ALA A 296 6.11 24.14 1.70
N GLY A 297 6.46 24.24 0.44
CA GLY A 297 7.80 24.47 -0.07
C GLY A 297 8.68 23.23 -0.20
N SER A 298 8.58 22.26 0.68
CA SER A 298 9.55 21.16 0.82
C SER A 298 8.94 19.77 0.93
N LEU A 299 7.66 19.63 0.60
CA LEU A 299 6.93 18.37 0.57
C LEU A 299 6.27 18.19 -0.80
N THR A 300 6.05 16.95 -1.22
CA THR A 300 5.20 16.65 -2.39
C THR A 300 4.19 15.56 -2.06
N MET A 301 2.97 15.75 -2.57
CA MET A 301 1.89 14.77 -2.43
C MET A 301 1.83 13.80 -3.61
N THR A 302 2.78 13.93 -4.55
CA THR A 302 2.84 13.10 -5.75
C THR A 302 2.69 11.62 -5.40
N SER A 303 1.68 11.02 -5.98
CA SER A 303 1.35 9.61 -5.82
C SER A 303 1.46 8.89 -7.17
N VAL A 304 1.71 7.59 -7.14
CA VAL A 304 1.93 6.77 -8.34
C VAL A 304 1.01 5.56 -8.29
N LYS A 305 0.32 5.27 -9.39
CA LYS A 305 -0.37 4.00 -9.64
C LYS A 305 0.33 3.27 -10.77
N ILE A 306 0.58 1.98 -10.61
CA ILE A 306 1.21 1.09 -11.59
C ILE A 306 0.29 -0.11 -11.82
N GLY A 307 -0.20 -0.27 -13.06
CA GLY A 307 -1.17 -1.30 -13.45
C GLY A 307 -2.62 -0.88 -13.39
#